data_72def8f575699ac98881dea911c5fb1c
#
_entry.id   72def8f575699ac98881dea911c5fb1c
#
_cell.length_a   1.000
_cell.length_b   1.000
_cell.length_c   1.000
_cell.angle_alpha   90.00
_cell.angle_beta   90.00
_cell.angle_gamma   90.00
#
_symmetry.space_group_name_H-M   'P 1'
#
loop_
_entity.id
_entity.type
_entity.pdbx_description
1 polymer ?
#
loop_
_entity_poly.entity_id
_entity_poly.type
_entity_poly.pdbx_seq_one_letter_code
_entity_poly.pdbx_strand_id
1 'polypeptide(L)'
;MRWSARDSAIAAAIFAGLALAAAAVAVGFAAGHYGERVKTVTVAGAAPAAQAPTPAPVDPAVAAGAHTFVQFACVQCHGPQGKGGVDPAVPELSTVGKTLTVAQLTHIINHGLGESANPKVPYMPVWGEVISKTQVANLVAYLRAGLPAVAGTQPVSVPVGQGPAVAGAALYVRYGCVNCHGPNGLGGVPNPQSPDKTIPPLSGQAFRQEFNTDAKISAVIRSGSVIGKAPIVSMPHWGGILSDAQIAQLVAYLKTLK
;
A
#
# COMPACT_ATOMS: atom_id res chain seq x y z
N MET A 1 -37.30 60.73 1.72
CA MET A 1 -38.52 59.87 1.67
C MET A 1 -38.95 59.57 3.11
N ARG A 2 -40.09 60.02 3.55
CA ARG A 2 -40.64 59.65 4.89
C ARG A 2 -41.50 58.40 4.67
N TRP A 3 -41.12 57.31 5.25
CA TRP A 3 -41.93 56.09 5.28
C TRP A 3 -43.21 56.34 6.08
N SER A 4 -44.32 55.87 5.56
CA SER A 4 -45.61 55.97 6.28
C SER A 4 -45.62 54.92 7.40
N ALA A 5 -46.42 55.20 8.44
CA ALA A 5 -46.63 54.25 9.52
C ALA A 5 -47.13 52.86 9.04
N ARG A 6 -47.80 52.86 7.91
CA ARG A 6 -48.30 51.63 7.25
C ARG A 6 -47.18 50.83 6.61
N ASP A 7 -46.18 51.50 5.99
CA ASP A 7 -45.03 50.81 5.38
C ASP A 7 -44.12 50.22 6.44
N SER A 8 -43.99 50.89 7.58
CA SER A 8 -43.24 50.38 8.74
C SER A 8 -43.89 49.17 9.37
N ALA A 9 -45.23 49.10 9.44
CA ALA A 9 -45.97 47.98 9.97
C ALA A 9 -45.87 46.75 9.04
N ILE A 10 -45.92 46.94 7.72
CA ILE A 10 -45.73 45.88 6.73
C ILE A 10 -44.34 45.30 6.80
N ALA A 11 -43.32 46.18 6.85
CA ALA A 11 -41.93 45.73 6.99
C ALA A 11 -41.71 44.89 8.27
N ALA A 12 -42.24 45.35 9.41
CA ALA A 12 -42.15 44.60 10.66
C ALA A 12 -42.83 43.25 10.60
N ALA A 13 -43.99 43.14 9.96
CA ALA A 13 -44.71 41.88 9.76
C ALA A 13 -43.93 40.89 8.87
N ILE A 14 -43.29 41.36 7.82
CA ILE A 14 -42.42 40.54 6.94
C ILE A 14 -41.21 40.03 7.70
N PHE A 15 -40.51 40.88 8.45
CA PHE A 15 -39.36 40.44 9.26
C PHE A 15 -39.73 39.43 10.36
N ALA A 16 -40.86 39.62 11.02
CA ALA A 16 -41.36 38.67 12.00
C ALA A 16 -41.73 37.32 11.37
N GLY A 17 -42.35 37.33 10.18
CA GLY A 17 -42.67 36.12 9.43
C GLY A 17 -41.45 35.35 8.98
N LEU A 18 -40.40 36.03 8.49
CA LEU A 18 -39.13 35.44 8.09
C LEU A 18 -38.36 34.86 9.28
N ALA A 19 -38.38 35.53 10.45
CA ALA A 19 -37.74 35.03 11.65
C ALA A 19 -38.43 33.78 12.18
N LEU A 20 -39.78 33.72 12.13
CA LEU A 20 -40.54 32.53 12.50
C LEU A 20 -40.32 31.35 11.55
N ALA A 21 -40.22 31.59 10.26
CA ALA A 21 -39.91 30.58 9.26
C ALA A 21 -38.49 30.03 9.46
N ALA A 22 -37.49 30.87 9.71
CA ALA A 22 -36.11 30.46 10.01
C ALA A 22 -36.03 29.62 11.29
N ALA A 23 -36.75 30.01 12.34
CA ALA A 23 -36.83 29.25 13.59
C ALA A 23 -37.47 27.87 13.37
N ALA A 24 -38.53 27.77 12.59
CA ALA A 24 -39.20 26.50 12.26
C ALA A 24 -38.29 25.56 11.45
N VAL A 25 -37.50 26.09 10.50
CA VAL A 25 -36.52 25.33 9.75
C VAL A 25 -35.38 24.85 10.65
N ALA A 26 -34.89 25.68 11.56
CA ALA A 26 -33.84 25.30 12.50
C ALA A 26 -34.29 24.22 13.49
N VAL A 27 -35.51 24.31 14.01
CA VAL A 27 -36.11 23.28 14.88
C VAL A 27 -36.37 21.97 14.11
N GLY A 28 -36.88 22.08 12.87
CA GLY A 28 -37.09 20.92 11.99
C GLY A 28 -35.78 20.21 11.64
N PHE A 29 -34.72 20.96 11.36
CA PHE A 29 -33.39 20.42 11.08
C PHE A 29 -32.75 19.77 12.33
N ALA A 30 -32.87 20.40 13.50
CA ALA A 30 -32.41 19.84 14.76
C ALA A 30 -33.19 18.56 15.14
N ALA A 31 -34.52 18.56 15.02
CA ALA A 31 -35.33 17.39 15.30
C ALA A 31 -35.11 16.26 14.30
N GLY A 32 -34.86 16.57 13.01
CA GLY A 32 -34.52 15.58 11.98
C GLY A 32 -33.12 14.98 12.17
N HIS A 33 -32.15 15.77 12.63
CA HIS A 33 -30.76 15.30 12.83
C HIS A 33 -30.55 14.53 14.15
N TYR A 34 -31.34 14.85 15.19
CA TYR A 34 -31.28 14.16 16.49
C TYR A 34 -32.38 13.12 16.67
N GLY A 35 -33.29 12.99 15.71
CA GLY A 35 -34.41 12.04 15.74
C GLY A 35 -34.07 10.64 15.25
N GLU A 36 -32.91 10.39 14.69
CA GLU A 36 -32.43 9.03 14.45
C GLU A 36 -32.15 8.39 15.81
N ARG A 37 -33.14 7.66 16.30
CA ARG A 37 -32.95 6.73 17.41
C ARG A 37 -31.82 5.79 16.99
N VAL A 38 -30.63 5.98 17.53
CA VAL A 38 -29.60 4.95 17.55
C VAL A 38 -30.28 3.73 18.15
N LYS A 39 -30.68 2.78 17.28
CA LYS A 39 -31.07 1.45 17.74
C LYS A 39 -29.81 0.87 18.35
N THR A 40 -29.65 1.04 19.64
CA THR A 40 -28.69 0.26 20.42
C THR A 40 -29.13 -1.19 20.26
N VAL A 41 -28.54 -1.87 19.32
CA VAL A 41 -28.57 -3.33 19.28
C VAL A 41 -27.78 -3.74 20.51
N THR A 42 -28.50 -4.09 21.57
CA THR A 42 -27.90 -4.77 22.72
C THR A 42 -27.47 -6.13 22.18
N VAL A 43 -26.23 -6.23 21.71
CA VAL A 43 -25.61 -7.51 21.45
C VAL A 43 -25.54 -8.18 22.82
N ALA A 44 -26.39 -9.17 23.05
CA ALA A 44 -26.36 -10.02 24.22
C ALA A 44 -24.92 -10.43 24.47
N GLY A 45 -24.39 -10.17 25.68
CA GLY A 45 -23.01 -10.22 26.04
C GLY A 45 -22.24 -11.31 25.33
N ALA A 46 -21.35 -10.88 24.41
CA ALA A 46 -20.28 -11.74 23.95
C ALA A 46 -19.53 -12.16 25.21
N ALA A 47 -19.51 -13.46 25.48
CA ALA A 47 -18.64 -14.04 26.50
C ALA A 47 -17.25 -13.41 26.28
N PRO A 48 -16.49 -13.05 27.34
CA PRO A 48 -15.16 -12.48 27.18
C PRO A 48 -14.42 -13.40 26.22
N ALA A 49 -14.01 -12.84 25.06
CA ALA A 49 -13.23 -13.60 24.10
C ALA A 49 -12.05 -14.14 24.87
N ALA A 50 -11.93 -15.47 24.94
CA ALA A 50 -10.80 -16.12 25.55
C ALA A 50 -9.56 -15.43 24.98
N GLN A 51 -8.78 -14.77 25.83
CA GLN A 51 -7.56 -14.09 25.42
C GLN A 51 -6.71 -15.13 24.70
N ALA A 52 -6.51 -14.90 23.40
CA ALA A 52 -5.61 -15.74 22.64
C ALA A 52 -4.29 -15.80 23.41
N PRO A 53 -3.68 -16.99 23.58
CA PRO A 53 -2.45 -17.12 24.35
C PRO A 53 -1.45 -16.09 23.84
N THR A 54 -0.89 -15.30 24.76
CA THR A 54 0.14 -14.30 24.44
C THR A 54 1.23 -15.04 23.68
N PRO A 55 1.53 -14.67 22.41
CA PRO A 55 2.57 -15.35 21.65
C PRO A 55 3.87 -15.32 22.46
N ALA A 56 4.61 -16.44 22.47
CA ALA A 56 5.92 -16.50 23.10
C ALA A 56 6.79 -15.36 22.53
N PRO A 57 7.68 -14.75 23.33
CA PRO A 57 8.55 -13.67 22.86
C PRO A 57 9.33 -14.15 21.64
N VAL A 58 9.12 -13.48 20.50
CA VAL A 58 9.86 -13.76 19.27
C VAL A 58 11.19 -13.03 19.37
N ASP A 59 12.28 -13.66 18.96
CA ASP A 59 13.59 -13.01 18.87
C ASP A 59 13.48 -11.69 18.13
N PRO A 60 14.06 -10.58 18.64
CA PRO A 60 13.95 -9.27 18.02
C PRO A 60 14.42 -9.22 16.56
N ALA A 61 15.47 -9.94 16.18
CA ALA A 61 15.94 -10.01 14.81
C ALA A 61 14.95 -10.75 13.91
N VAL A 62 14.33 -11.81 14.42
CA VAL A 62 13.26 -12.55 13.73
C VAL A 62 12.03 -11.66 13.53
N ALA A 63 11.62 -10.92 14.55
CA ALA A 63 10.50 -9.99 14.44
C ALA A 63 10.81 -8.87 13.43
N ALA A 64 11.98 -8.26 13.50
CA ALA A 64 12.41 -7.24 12.54
C ALA A 64 12.49 -7.81 11.11
N GLY A 65 12.94 -9.05 10.94
CA GLY A 65 12.96 -9.75 9.67
C GLY A 65 11.56 -9.98 9.09
N ALA A 66 10.59 -10.36 9.92
CA ALA A 66 9.20 -10.51 9.51
C ALA A 66 8.60 -9.18 9.02
N HIS A 67 8.87 -8.08 9.73
CA HIS A 67 8.45 -6.74 9.28
C HIS A 67 9.15 -6.34 7.98
N THR A 68 10.44 -6.60 7.83
CA THR A 68 11.19 -6.37 6.60
C THR A 68 10.62 -7.17 5.43
N PHE A 69 10.23 -8.42 5.66
CA PHE A 69 9.61 -9.29 4.66
C PHE A 69 8.30 -8.73 4.11
N VAL A 70 7.49 -8.11 4.96
CA VAL A 70 6.26 -7.42 4.54
C VAL A 70 6.57 -6.06 3.93
N GLN A 71 7.45 -5.28 4.55
CA GLN A 71 7.81 -3.93 4.13
C GLN A 71 8.35 -3.90 2.71
N PHE A 72 9.22 -4.84 2.35
CA PHE A 72 9.81 -4.93 1.00
C PHE A 72 9.03 -5.85 0.06
N ALA A 73 7.79 -6.15 0.41
CA ALA A 73 6.85 -6.90 -0.43
C ALA A 73 7.31 -8.32 -0.81
N CYS A 74 8.25 -8.93 -0.11
CA CYS A 74 8.63 -10.33 -0.31
C CYS A 74 7.40 -11.26 -0.23
N VAL A 75 6.48 -10.93 0.69
CA VAL A 75 5.20 -11.61 0.89
C VAL A 75 4.34 -11.66 -0.37
N GLN A 76 4.47 -10.70 -1.27
CA GLN A 76 3.62 -10.61 -2.48
C GLN A 76 4.00 -11.68 -3.52
N CYS A 77 5.26 -12.05 -3.57
CA CYS A 77 5.75 -13.11 -4.42
C CYS A 77 5.76 -14.46 -3.68
N HIS A 78 6.33 -14.49 -2.48
CA HIS A 78 6.53 -15.71 -1.72
C HIS A 78 5.34 -16.12 -0.83
N GLY A 79 4.26 -15.36 -0.83
CA GLY A 79 3.07 -15.59 -0.02
C GLY A 79 3.26 -15.23 1.46
N PRO A 80 2.15 -15.18 2.22
CA PRO A 80 2.19 -14.95 3.67
C PRO A 80 3.07 -15.99 4.35
N GLN A 81 4.01 -15.54 5.18
CA GLN A 81 4.98 -16.42 5.86
C GLN A 81 5.77 -17.30 4.87
N GLY A 82 5.99 -16.84 3.64
CA GLY A 82 6.75 -17.58 2.63
C GLY A 82 6.12 -18.90 2.17
N LYS A 83 4.82 -19.09 2.34
CA LYS A 83 4.12 -20.33 1.99
C LYS A 83 3.91 -20.54 0.49
N GLY A 84 4.35 -19.61 -0.34
CA GLY A 84 4.17 -19.70 -1.79
C GLY A 84 2.73 -19.47 -2.25
N GLY A 85 2.39 -20.03 -3.39
CA GLY A 85 1.03 -20.05 -3.92
C GLY A 85 0.58 -18.78 -4.64
N VAL A 86 1.46 -17.79 -4.81
CA VAL A 86 1.16 -16.55 -5.56
C VAL A 86 1.41 -16.76 -7.05
N ASP A 87 2.52 -17.40 -7.38
CA ASP A 87 2.89 -17.80 -8.75
C ASP A 87 3.62 -19.13 -8.71
N PRO A 88 3.33 -20.08 -9.62
CA PRO A 88 4.01 -21.39 -9.65
C PRO A 88 5.53 -21.33 -9.85
N ALA A 89 6.03 -20.25 -10.44
CA ALA A 89 7.47 -20.04 -10.65
C ALA A 89 8.17 -19.46 -9.41
N VAL A 90 7.43 -18.99 -8.41
CA VAL A 90 7.98 -18.43 -7.18
C VAL A 90 8.02 -19.50 -6.09
N PRO A 91 9.19 -19.85 -5.55
CA PRO A 91 9.32 -20.95 -4.60
C PRO A 91 8.71 -20.60 -3.24
N GLU A 92 8.18 -21.64 -2.60
CA GLU A 92 7.89 -21.64 -1.17
C GLU A 92 9.18 -21.54 -0.36
N LEU A 93 9.15 -20.78 0.73
CA LEU A 93 10.33 -20.52 1.57
C LEU A 93 10.35 -21.30 2.91
N SER A 94 9.35 -22.12 3.19
CA SER A 94 9.22 -22.79 4.50
C SER A 94 10.40 -23.68 4.87
N THR A 95 11.13 -24.20 3.87
CA THR A 95 12.26 -25.10 4.05
C THR A 95 13.62 -24.44 3.84
N VAL A 96 13.69 -23.29 3.17
CA VAL A 96 14.97 -22.68 2.74
C VAL A 96 15.89 -22.34 3.92
N GLY A 97 15.32 -21.98 5.06
CA GLY A 97 16.10 -21.72 6.27
C GLY A 97 16.81 -22.95 6.84
N LYS A 98 16.41 -24.18 6.47
CA LYS A 98 17.05 -25.44 6.86
C LYS A 98 18.00 -25.97 5.79
N THR A 99 17.71 -25.68 4.52
CA THR A 99 18.43 -26.24 3.37
C THR A 99 19.58 -25.35 2.89
N LEU A 100 19.45 -24.03 3.07
CA LEU A 100 20.46 -23.06 2.65
C LEU A 100 21.23 -22.50 3.85
N THR A 101 22.51 -22.26 3.65
CA THR A 101 23.37 -21.60 4.65
C THR A 101 23.04 -20.10 4.75
N VAL A 102 23.45 -19.48 5.86
CA VAL A 102 23.35 -18.01 6.05
C VAL A 102 24.00 -17.25 4.88
N ALA A 103 25.18 -17.70 4.44
CA ALA A 103 25.89 -17.06 3.32
C ALA A 103 25.10 -17.17 2.01
N GLN A 104 24.52 -18.32 1.71
CA GLN A 104 23.69 -18.50 0.51
C GLN A 104 22.42 -17.66 0.54
N LEU A 105 21.70 -17.63 1.67
CA LEU A 105 20.51 -16.79 1.84
C LEU A 105 20.86 -15.31 1.68
N THR A 106 21.95 -14.87 2.32
CA THR A 106 22.43 -13.48 2.21
C THR A 106 22.81 -13.14 0.77
N HIS A 107 23.48 -14.07 0.08
CA HIS A 107 23.86 -13.88 -1.32
C HIS A 107 22.63 -13.75 -2.22
N ILE A 108 21.65 -14.65 -2.07
CA ILE A 108 20.41 -14.66 -2.88
C ILE A 108 19.64 -13.34 -2.67
N ILE A 109 19.47 -12.89 -1.42
CA ILE A 109 18.76 -11.65 -1.14
C ILE A 109 19.50 -10.45 -1.76
N ASN A 110 20.83 -10.41 -1.64
CA ASN A 110 21.60 -9.28 -2.13
C ASN A 110 21.66 -9.22 -3.66
N HIS A 111 21.70 -10.36 -4.35
CA HIS A 111 21.98 -10.43 -5.80
C HIS A 111 20.76 -10.88 -6.62
N GLY A 112 19.66 -11.26 -5.96
CA GLY A 112 18.49 -11.78 -6.66
C GLY A 112 18.72 -13.14 -7.31
N LEU A 113 17.71 -13.63 -8.03
CA LEU A 113 17.75 -14.88 -8.80
C LEU A 113 16.89 -14.77 -10.06
N GLY A 114 17.36 -15.38 -11.14
CA GLY A 114 16.54 -15.64 -12.32
C GLY A 114 16.16 -14.40 -13.13
N GLU A 115 16.98 -13.33 -13.06
CA GLU A 115 16.79 -12.18 -13.95
C GLU A 115 16.84 -12.68 -15.42
N SER A 116 15.71 -12.54 -16.07
CA SER A 116 15.48 -13.03 -17.43
C SER A 116 14.98 -11.89 -18.30
N ALA A 117 15.42 -11.84 -19.55
CA ALA A 117 14.84 -10.99 -20.58
C ALA A 117 13.37 -11.36 -20.90
N ASN A 118 12.85 -12.47 -20.34
CA ASN A 118 11.47 -12.89 -20.49
C ASN A 118 10.55 -12.21 -19.45
N PRO A 119 9.75 -11.20 -19.84
CA PRO A 119 8.88 -10.46 -18.92
C PRO A 119 7.69 -11.28 -18.37
N LYS A 120 7.54 -12.54 -18.77
CA LYS A 120 6.47 -13.43 -18.29
C LYS A 120 6.91 -14.33 -17.14
N VAL A 121 8.19 -14.37 -16.83
CA VAL A 121 8.73 -15.19 -15.74
C VAL A 121 9.14 -14.28 -14.59
N PRO A 122 8.53 -14.40 -13.43
CA PRO A 122 8.94 -13.66 -12.24
C PRO A 122 10.41 -13.95 -11.91
N TYR A 123 11.14 -12.94 -11.49
CA TYR A 123 12.50 -13.07 -11.00
C TYR A 123 12.62 -12.42 -9.62
N MET A 124 13.56 -12.90 -8.82
CA MET A 124 13.83 -12.28 -7.53
C MET A 124 14.74 -11.05 -7.73
N PRO A 125 14.28 -9.85 -7.35
CA PRO A 125 15.06 -8.62 -7.50
C PRO A 125 16.35 -8.63 -6.68
N VAL A 126 17.28 -7.76 -7.06
CA VAL A 126 18.52 -7.46 -6.32
C VAL A 126 18.18 -6.54 -5.16
N TRP A 127 18.04 -7.08 -3.96
CA TRP A 127 17.66 -6.31 -2.78
C TRP A 127 18.81 -5.65 -2.05
N GLY A 128 20.06 -6.11 -2.25
CA GLY A 128 21.22 -5.61 -1.52
C GLY A 128 21.55 -4.13 -1.71
N GLU A 129 21.02 -3.51 -2.77
CA GLU A 129 21.15 -2.08 -3.02
C GLU A 129 20.01 -1.25 -2.39
N VAL A 130 18.91 -1.90 -2.02
CA VAL A 130 17.70 -1.23 -1.50
C VAL A 130 17.60 -1.34 0.02
N ILE A 131 17.90 -2.52 0.56
CA ILE A 131 17.77 -2.81 1.99
C ILE A 131 19.13 -2.86 2.67
N SER A 132 19.18 -2.38 3.91
CA SER A 132 20.44 -2.32 4.67
C SER A 132 20.96 -3.72 5.02
N LYS A 133 22.25 -3.84 5.26
CA LYS A 133 22.88 -5.10 5.73
C LYS A 133 22.19 -5.66 6.98
N THR A 134 21.76 -4.79 7.90
CA THR A 134 21.02 -5.20 9.10
C THR A 134 19.66 -5.80 8.74
N GLN A 135 18.92 -5.20 7.80
CA GLN A 135 17.65 -5.73 7.33
C GLN A 135 17.83 -7.07 6.61
N VAL A 136 18.89 -7.23 5.80
CA VAL A 136 19.23 -8.52 5.19
C VAL A 136 19.50 -9.58 6.28
N ALA A 137 20.30 -9.25 7.29
CA ALA A 137 20.59 -10.16 8.40
C ALA A 137 19.31 -10.56 9.16
N ASN A 138 18.41 -9.62 9.41
CA ASN A 138 17.13 -9.87 10.05
C ASN A 138 16.21 -10.75 9.18
N LEU A 139 16.17 -10.52 7.85
CA LEU A 139 15.45 -11.41 6.92
C LEU A 139 16.00 -12.83 6.97
N VAL A 140 17.33 -13.00 6.98
CA VAL A 140 17.96 -14.32 7.12
C VAL A 140 17.59 -14.97 8.45
N ALA A 141 17.59 -14.21 9.56
CA ALA A 141 17.13 -14.73 10.86
C ALA A 141 15.68 -15.19 10.80
N TYR A 142 14.79 -14.43 10.16
CA TYR A 142 13.39 -14.79 9.99
C TYR A 142 13.20 -16.08 9.15
N LEU A 143 13.93 -16.20 8.03
CA LEU A 143 13.95 -17.40 7.19
C LEU A 143 14.46 -18.62 7.99
N ARG A 144 15.55 -18.45 8.74
CA ARG A 144 16.15 -19.49 9.59
C ARG A 144 15.25 -19.95 10.71
N ALA A 145 14.43 -19.06 11.26
CA ALA A 145 13.43 -19.37 12.27
C ALA A 145 12.19 -20.08 11.71
N GLY A 146 12.10 -20.31 10.39
CA GLY A 146 10.96 -20.97 9.74
C GLY A 146 9.75 -20.05 9.53
N LEU A 147 9.98 -18.75 9.40
CA LEU A 147 8.99 -17.72 9.09
C LEU A 147 7.77 -17.74 10.07
N PRO A 148 8.00 -17.64 11.38
CA PRO A 148 6.91 -17.64 12.34
C PRO A 148 5.94 -16.47 12.13
N ALA A 149 4.69 -16.62 12.58
CA ALA A 149 3.75 -15.50 12.59
C ALA A 149 4.21 -14.44 13.59
N VAL A 150 4.28 -13.19 13.16
CA VAL A 150 4.66 -12.04 13.96
C VAL A 150 3.53 -11.01 13.97
N ALA A 151 3.23 -10.43 15.13
CA ALA A 151 2.20 -9.40 15.23
C ALA A 151 2.52 -8.20 14.33
N GLY A 152 1.51 -7.62 13.69
CA GLY A 152 1.67 -6.47 12.79
C GLY A 152 2.18 -6.80 11.38
N THR A 153 2.45 -8.07 11.06
CA THR A 153 2.84 -8.49 9.71
C THR A 153 1.69 -9.05 8.88
N GLN A 154 0.46 -8.88 9.33
CA GLN A 154 -0.74 -9.32 8.61
C GLN A 154 -0.94 -8.47 7.34
N PRO A 155 -1.45 -9.07 6.25
CA PRO A 155 -1.75 -8.32 5.04
C PRO A 155 -2.70 -7.15 5.32
N VAL A 156 -2.37 -5.97 4.81
CA VAL A 156 -3.26 -4.80 4.90
C VAL A 156 -4.45 -5.02 3.97
N SER A 157 -5.65 -4.85 4.50
CA SER A 157 -6.87 -4.90 3.68
C SER A 157 -6.89 -3.70 2.71
N VAL A 158 -7.12 -3.97 1.42
CA VAL A 158 -7.35 -2.90 0.44
C VAL A 158 -8.77 -2.38 0.66
N PRO A 159 -8.98 -1.06 0.84
CA PRO A 159 -10.31 -0.49 0.96
C PRO A 159 -11.17 -0.82 -0.25
N VAL A 160 -12.37 -1.36 -0.02
CA VAL A 160 -13.33 -1.68 -1.08
C VAL A 160 -14.28 -0.49 -1.26
N GLY A 161 -14.54 -0.09 -2.50
CA GLY A 161 -15.59 0.89 -2.81
C GLY A 161 -15.19 2.38 -2.82
N GLN A 162 -13.92 2.72 -2.65
CA GLN A 162 -13.46 4.13 -2.63
C GLN A 162 -12.91 4.65 -3.97
N GLY A 163 -13.19 3.97 -5.07
CA GLY A 163 -12.71 4.34 -6.40
C GLY A 163 -11.29 3.83 -6.73
N PRO A 164 -10.95 3.81 -8.05
CA PRO A 164 -9.75 3.12 -8.52
C PRO A 164 -8.45 3.75 -8.04
N ALA A 165 -8.37 5.06 -7.88
CA ALA A 165 -7.15 5.73 -7.41
C ALA A 165 -6.85 5.42 -5.93
N VAL A 166 -7.88 5.34 -5.08
CA VAL A 166 -7.71 4.98 -3.66
C VAL A 166 -7.29 3.52 -3.51
N ALA A 167 -7.91 2.63 -4.28
CA ALA A 167 -7.49 1.23 -4.34
C ALA A 167 -6.04 1.12 -4.84
N GLY A 168 -5.66 1.89 -5.86
CA GLY A 168 -4.30 1.96 -6.37
C GLY A 168 -3.28 2.46 -5.34
N ALA A 169 -3.62 3.47 -4.55
CA ALA A 169 -2.77 3.94 -3.45
C ALA A 169 -2.51 2.84 -2.42
N ALA A 170 -3.55 2.09 -2.04
CA ALA A 170 -3.42 0.96 -1.13
C ALA A 170 -2.54 -0.17 -1.73
N LEU A 171 -2.69 -0.46 -3.03
CA LEU A 171 -1.85 -1.42 -3.74
C LEU A 171 -0.39 -0.95 -3.81
N TYR A 172 -0.15 0.34 -4.05
CA TYR A 172 1.19 0.94 -4.10
C TYR A 172 1.98 0.70 -2.79
N VAL A 173 1.31 0.83 -1.65
CA VAL A 173 1.89 0.52 -0.34
C VAL A 173 1.99 -0.99 -0.15
N ARG A 174 0.91 -1.73 -0.41
CA ARG A 174 0.82 -3.17 -0.18
C ARG A 174 1.86 -3.97 -0.96
N TYR A 175 2.10 -3.61 -2.22
CA TYR A 175 3.07 -4.28 -3.09
C TYR A 175 4.48 -3.68 -2.99
N GLY A 176 4.72 -2.81 -2.01
CA GLY A 176 6.05 -2.28 -1.70
C GLY A 176 6.62 -1.31 -2.73
N CYS A 177 5.83 -0.83 -3.68
CA CYS A 177 6.26 0.19 -4.64
C CYS A 177 6.84 1.42 -3.92
N VAL A 178 6.24 1.76 -2.78
CA VAL A 178 6.65 2.86 -1.89
C VAL A 178 8.09 2.73 -1.40
N ASN A 179 8.61 1.51 -1.24
CA ASN A 179 9.96 1.28 -0.70
C ASN A 179 11.06 1.63 -1.71
N CYS A 180 10.75 1.55 -2.99
CA CYS A 180 11.66 1.94 -4.06
C CYS A 180 11.35 3.35 -4.59
N HIS A 181 10.09 3.63 -4.85
CA HIS A 181 9.67 4.90 -5.46
C HIS A 181 9.31 6.01 -4.44
N GLY A 182 9.44 5.74 -3.16
CA GLY A 182 9.15 6.69 -2.08
C GLY A 182 7.67 6.95 -1.85
N PRO A 183 7.30 7.64 -0.77
CA PRO A 183 5.92 8.02 -0.49
C PRO A 183 5.42 8.95 -1.61
N ASN A 184 4.21 8.70 -2.09
CA ASN A 184 3.59 9.45 -3.19
C ASN A 184 4.45 9.49 -4.47
N GLY A 185 5.29 8.48 -4.70
CA GLY A 185 6.10 8.41 -5.91
C GLY A 185 7.17 9.50 -6.02
N LEU A 186 7.64 10.06 -4.92
CA LEU A 186 8.64 11.14 -4.92
C LEU A 186 10.04 10.68 -5.37
N GLY A 187 10.29 9.39 -5.45
CA GLY A 187 11.58 8.84 -5.84
C GLY A 187 12.67 9.07 -4.80
N GLY A 188 13.91 9.17 -5.25
CA GLY A 188 15.05 9.55 -4.41
C GLY A 188 15.63 8.44 -3.54
N VAL A 189 15.09 7.23 -3.57
CA VAL A 189 15.73 6.07 -2.93
C VAL A 189 17.06 5.80 -3.63
N PRO A 190 18.17 5.61 -2.90
CA PRO A 190 19.47 5.37 -3.50
C PRO A 190 19.48 4.17 -4.45
N ASN A 191 19.99 4.38 -5.65
CA ASN A 191 20.27 3.34 -6.63
C ASN A 191 21.58 3.68 -7.33
N PRO A 192 22.72 3.30 -6.75
CA PRO A 192 24.06 3.68 -7.24
C PRO A 192 24.34 3.29 -8.70
N GLN A 193 23.62 2.32 -9.22
CA GLN A 193 23.79 1.82 -10.59
C GLN A 193 22.95 2.59 -11.62
N SER A 194 21.98 3.39 -11.20
CA SER A 194 21.23 4.24 -12.12
C SER A 194 22.04 5.50 -12.51
N PRO A 195 21.75 6.12 -13.67
CA PRO A 195 22.40 7.36 -14.08
C PRO A 195 22.29 8.47 -13.02
N ASP A 196 21.13 8.63 -12.42
CA ASP A 196 20.84 9.66 -11.41
C ASP A 196 21.17 9.21 -9.98
N LYS A 197 21.77 8.03 -9.81
CA LYS A 197 22.10 7.41 -8.51
C LYS A 197 20.90 7.21 -7.58
N THR A 198 19.70 7.36 -8.08
CA THR A 198 18.44 7.19 -7.36
C THR A 198 17.42 6.45 -8.21
N ILE A 199 16.39 5.90 -7.55
CA ILE A 199 15.19 5.42 -8.24
C ILE A 199 14.38 6.65 -8.65
N PRO A 200 13.92 6.72 -9.92
CA PRO A 200 13.26 7.91 -10.44
C PRO A 200 11.90 8.16 -9.77
N PRO A 201 11.46 9.43 -9.68
CA PRO A 201 10.13 9.77 -9.22
C PRO A 201 9.06 9.30 -10.22
N LEU A 202 7.90 8.95 -9.69
CA LEU A 202 6.69 8.60 -10.47
C LEU A 202 5.74 9.80 -10.60
N SER A 203 6.27 11.00 -10.47
CA SER A 203 5.54 12.26 -10.51
C SER A 203 6.35 13.32 -11.28
N GLY A 204 5.76 14.49 -11.49
CA GLY A 204 6.45 15.58 -12.16
C GLY A 204 6.40 15.51 -13.69
N GLN A 205 7.02 16.52 -14.33
CA GLN A 205 6.92 16.72 -15.78
C GLN A 205 7.62 15.61 -16.58
N ALA A 206 8.81 15.19 -16.16
CA ALA A 206 9.58 14.15 -16.85
C ALA A 206 8.83 12.83 -16.92
N PHE A 207 8.29 12.37 -15.78
CA PHE A 207 7.46 11.17 -15.74
C PHE A 207 6.25 11.25 -16.67
N ARG A 208 5.52 12.39 -16.66
CA ARG A 208 4.34 12.59 -17.52
C ARG A 208 4.66 12.68 -19.01
N GLN A 209 5.84 13.16 -19.36
CA GLN A 209 6.29 13.19 -20.77
C GLN A 209 6.65 11.80 -21.28
N GLU A 210 7.36 11.00 -20.48
CA GLU A 210 7.76 9.64 -20.83
C GLU A 210 6.58 8.68 -20.78
N PHE A 211 5.83 8.67 -19.68
CA PHE A 211 4.69 7.80 -19.43
C PHE A 211 3.36 8.53 -19.65
N ASN A 212 3.18 9.08 -20.84
CA ASN A 212 2.05 9.95 -21.19
C ASN A 212 0.73 9.21 -21.50
N THR A 213 0.71 7.89 -21.47
CA THR A 213 -0.49 7.06 -21.64
C THR A 213 -0.59 5.97 -20.60
N ASP A 214 -1.83 5.57 -20.29
CA ASP A 214 -2.12 4.45 -19.37
C ASP A 214 -1.46 3.14 -19.85
N ALA A 215 -1.40 2.95 -21.17
CA ALA A 215 -0.76 1.78 -21.78
C ALA A 215 0.74 1.73 -21.47
N LYS A 216 1.46 2.84 -21.54
CA LYS A 216 2.90 2.88 -21.23
C LYS A 216 3.15 2.59 -19.75
N ILE A 217 2.36 3.19 -18.84
CA ILE A 217 2.46 2.91 -17.40
C ILE A 217 2.15 1.44 -17.12
N SER A 218 1.07 0.92 -17.70
CA SER A 218 0.69 -0.49 -17.55
C SER A 218 1.78 -1.43 -18.08
N ALA A 219 2.39 -1.09 -19.21
CA ALA A 219 3.45 -1.91 -19.81
C ALA A 219 4.67 -2.01 -18.90
N VAL A 220 5.16 -0.90 -18.36
CA VAL A 220 6.33 -0.92 -17.46
C VAL A 220 6.03 -1.63 -16.14
N ILE A 221 4.81 -1.51 -15.60
CA ILE A 221 4.41 -2.27 -14.42
C ILE A 221 4.41 -3.77 -14.73
N ARG A 222 3.88 -4.20 -15.88
CA ARG A 222 3.82 -5.62 -16.26
C ARG A 222 5.20 -6.22 -16.48
N SER A 223 6.02 -5.55 -17.29
CA SER A 223 7.31 -6.09 -17.75
C SER A 223 8.47 -5.78 -16.83
N GLY A 224 8.30 -4.88 -15.87
CA GLY A 224 9.40 -4.35 -15.12
C GLY A 224 10.32 -3.47 -15.96
N SER A 225 11.44 -3.09 -15.38
CA SER A 225 12.44 -2.26 -16.07
C SER A 225 13.83 -2.54 -15.49
N VAL A 226 14.81 -2.71 -16.36
CA VAL A 226 16.22 -2.78 -16.00
C VAL A 226 16.85 -1.48 -16.48
N ILE A 227 17.33 -0.66 -15.54
CA ILE A 227 18.01 0.60 -15.86
C ILE A 227 19.48 0.45 -15.51
N GLY A 228 20.35 0.39 -16.55
CA GLY A 228 21.80 0.34 -16.43
C GLY A 228 22.41 -1.06 -16.63
N LYS A 229 23.60 -1.31 -16.09
CA LYS A 229 24.34 -2.58 -16.18
C LYS A 229 24.24 -3.34 -14.86
N ALA A 230 24.11 -4.68 -14.92
CA ALA A 230 24.11 -5.54 -13.74
C ALA A 230 25.38 -5.33 -12.87
N PRO A 231 25.29 -5.43 -11.52
CA PRO A 231 24.10 -5.69 -10.72
C PRO A 231 23.30 -4.40 -10.46
N ILE A 232 22.02 -4.42 -10.81
CA ILE A 232 21.13 -3.26 -10.70
C ILE A 232 19.95 -3.60 -9.83
N VAL A 233 19.45 -2.61 -9.11
CA VAL A 233 18.07 -2.62 -8.63
C VAL A 233 17.17 -2.38 -9.82
N SER A 234 16.57 -3.43 -10.34
CA SER A 234 15.61 -3.37 -11.42
C SER A 234 14.18 -3.38 -10.87
N MET A 235 13.27 -2.75 -11.59
CA MET A 235 11.85 -2.83 -11.28
C MET A 235 11.36 -4.25 -11.58
N PRO A 236 10.74 -4.96 -10.60
CA PRO A 236 10.23 -6.31 -10.82
C PRO A 236 9.14 -6.38 -11.88
N HIS A 237 8.96 -7.56 -12.46
CA HIS A 237 7.83 -7.87 -13.31
C HIS A 237 6.58 -8.11 -12.45
N TRP A 238 5.58 -7.29 -12.60
CA TRP A 238 4.34 -7.43 -11.85
C TRP A 238 3.22 -8.11 -12.65
N GLY A 239 3.42 -8.34 -13.95
CA GLY A 239 2.41 -8.91 -14.84
C GLY A 239 1.96 -10.33 -14.52
N GLY A 240 2.78 -11.11 -13.78
CA GLY A 240 2.42 -12.45 -13.30
C GLY A 240 1.84 -12.45 -11.87
N ILE A 241 1.88 -11.30 -11.18
CA ILE A 241 1.54 -11.16 -9.77
C ILE A 241 0.28 -10.32 -9.58
N LEU A 242 0.19 -9.21 -10.31
CA LEU A 242 -0.95 -8.29 -10.29
C LEU A 242 -1.94 -8.64 -11.39
N SER A 243 -3.23 -8.66 -11.06
CA SER A 243 -4.29 -8.73 -12.07
C SER A 243 -4.35 -7.44 -12.89
N ASP A 244 -4.95 -7.51 -14.09
CA ASP A 244 -5.17 -6.35 -14.95
C ASP A 244 -5.95 -5.24 -14.26
N ALA A 245 -6.93 -5.60 -13.43
CA ALA A 245 -7.71 -4.65 -12.64
C ALA A 245 -6.85 -3.94 -11.59
N GLN A 246 -5.94 -4.65 -10.93
CA GLN A 246 -5.01 -4.06 -9.97
C GLN A 246 -3.99 -3.13 -10.64
N ILE A 247 -3.50 -3.51 -11.82
CA ILE A 247 -2.61 -2.64 -12.60
C ILE A 247 -3.36 -1.37 -13.02
N ALA A 248 -4.61 -1.47 -13.49
CA ALA A 248 -5.42 -0.31 -13.83
C ALA A 248 -5.67 0.62 -12.61
N GLN A 249 -5.86 0.06 -11.42
CA GLN A 249 -5.98 0.82 -10.18
C GLN A 249 -4.67 1.55 -9.82
N LEU A 250 -3.52 0.89 -9.96
CA LEU A 250 -2.20 1.54 -9.79
C LEU A 250 -2.00 2.68 -10.78
N VAL A 251 -2.33 2.49 -12.06
CA VAL A 251 -2.28 3.54 -13.09
C VAL A 251 -3.16 4.72 -12.69
N ALA A 252 -4.39 4.46 -12.24
CA ALA A 252 -5.30 5.51 -11.77
C ALA A 252 -4.69 6.30 -10.61
N TYR A 253 -4.03 5.64 -9.65
CA TYR A 253 -3.33 6.30 -8.55
C TYR A 253 -2.15 7.13 -9.05
N LEU A 254 -1.27 6.56 -9.87
CA LEU A 254 -0.07 7.25 -10.36
C LEU A 254 -0.42 8.53 -11.13
N LYS A 255 -1.54 8.56 -11.82
CA LYS A 255 -2.06 9.76 -12.50
C LYS A 255 -2.53 10.86 -11.55
N THR A 256 -2.78 10.57 -10.28
CA THR A 256 -3.10 11.59 -9.26
C THR A 256 -1.87 12.26 -8.67
N LEU A 257 -0.68 11.66 -8.85
CA LEU A 257 0.59 12.21 -8.36
C LEU A 257 1.00 13.44 -9.19
N LYS A 258 1.36 14.51 -8.52
CA LYS A 258 1.67 15.82 -9.14
C LYS A 258 3.16 16.03 -9.29
#